data_d924681833094dc42686308cbd5c8a54
#
_entry.id   d924681833094dc42686308cbd5c8a54
#
_cell.length_a   1.000
_cell.length_b   1.000
_cell.length_c   1.000
_cell.angle_alpha   90.00
_cell.angle_beta   90.00
_cell.angle_gamma   90.00
#
_symmetry.space_group_name_H-M   'P 1'
#
loop_
_entity.id
_entity.type
_entity.pdbx_description
1 polymer ?
#
loop_
_entity_poly.entity_id
_entity_poly.type
_entity_poly.pdbx_seq_one_letter_code
_entity_poly.pdbx_strand_id
1 'polypeptide(L)'
;MILFPMNKPRFTSLFFLLLSSTLVHAQEWTQWRGPARDGSVSGKDVPAAWPESLQRSWRTEIGEGYSSPVVAGGRAFVHGRQDPEEIVASINLADGKVLWQQKYQANFKKNQYAVQMAKGPNSTPLVIGNRLFTLGVTGVLNAWDTATGKLLWTRDFSKSIDTSKLFCGTAASPLVVDGRLVVQVGSDVHGGQILGLNPTTGATEWEWRGPGPGYASPVVIELAGQPQIVTMTEGSIVGVNGKTGKELWSAPFPDEWHENIMTPLWTGSHLIVSGTRQGTHAFELKQTAGKWAATESWKNPDIAVYMSSPVFGDGLIYGHSSKKKGQFFAIDAKTGAVRWVTEGREGEHASLLLTPQHVVFLTNGADLIVAKRGAPAFAVERRYEVAEAATWAMPVLLGSNILVRDATGLMMLTAKK
;
A
#
# COMPACT_ATOMS: atom_id res chain seq x y z
N MET A 1 -77.92 -14.15 -48.15
CA MET A 1 -77.37 -14.16 -46.80
C MET A 1 -75.99 -14.76 -46.91
N ILE A 2 -74.94 -13.90 -47.06
CA ILE A 2 -73.55 -14.30 -47.32
C ILE A 2 -72.79 -14.07 -46.04
N LEU A 3 -72.26 -15.14 -45.45
CA LEU A 3 -71.42 -15.12 -44.24
C LEU A 3 -69.97 -14.90 -44.65
N PHE A 4 -69.35 -13.82 -44.16
CA PHE A 4 -67.88 -13.58 -44.22
C PHE A 4 -67.20 -14.23 -43.02
N PRO A 5 -66.02 -14.84 -43.19
CA PRO A 5 -65.28 -15.40 -42.07
C PRO A 5 -64.46 -14.30 -41.35
N MET A 6 -64.58 -14.25 -40.02
CA MET A 6 -63.78 -13.38 -39.15
C MET A 6 -62.32 -13.89 -39.01
N ASN A 7 -61.35 -13.05 -39.44
CA ASN A 7 -59.93 -13.27 -39.19
C ASN A 7 -59.59 -12.95 -37.74
N LYS A 8 -59.01 -13.91 -37.03
CA LYS A 8 -58.47 -13.71 -35.70
C LYS A 8 -57.03 -13.12 -35.78
N PRO A 9 -56.68 -12.09 -35.00
CA PRO A 9 -55.31 -11.57 -34.97
C PRO A 9 -54.37 -12.55 -34.25
N ARG A 10 -53.26 -12.87 -34.91
CA ARG A 10 -52.12 -13.60 -34.29
C ARG A 10 -51.30 -12.64 -33.45
N PHE A 11 -51.34 -12.76 -32.13
CA PHE A 11 -50.43 -12.10 -31.23
C PHE A 11 -49.05 -12.81 -31.27
N THR A 12 -48.07 -12.16 -31.88
CA THR A 12 -46.67 -12.59 -31.82
C THR A 12 -46.07 -12.04 -30.50
N SER A 13 -45.93 -12.89 -29.47
CA SER A 13 -45.27 -12.52 -28.25
C SER A 13 -43.77 -12.40 -28.50
N LEU A 14 -43.27 -11.17 -28.52
CA LEU A 14 -41.84 -10.87 -28.54
C LEU A 14 -41.27 -11.09 -27.14
N PHE A 15 -40.55 -12.20 -26.93
CA PHE A 15 -39.82 -12.45 -25.71
C PHE A 15 -38.56 -11.58 -25.70
N PHE A 16 -38.56 -10.48 -24.93
CA PHE A 16 -37.36 -9.73 -24.62
C PHE A 16 -36.53 -10.53 -23.61
N LEU A 17 -35.47 -11.17 -24.08
CA LEU A 17 -34.41 -11.70 -23.21
C LEU A 17 -33.66 -10.50 -22.60
N LEU A 18 -34.00 -10.14 -21.36
CA LEU A 18 -33.17 -9.26 -20.52
C LEU A 18 -31.88 -10.01 -20.20
N LEU A 19 -30.82 -9.78 -20.97
CA LEU A 19 -29.47 -10.08 -20.55
C LEU A 19 -29.16 -9.19 -19.34
N SER A 20 -29.37 -9.71 -18.15
CA SER A 20 -28.78 -9.14 -16.93
C SER A 20 -27.27 -9.33 -17.03
N SER A 21 -26.56 -8.30 -17.52
CA SER A 21 -25.13 -8.19 -17.36
C SER A 21 -24.88 -8.08 -15.84
N THR A 22 -24.51 -9.19 -15.21
CA THR A 22 -23.88 -9.15 -13.91
C THR A 22 -22.61 -8.31 -14.07
N LEU A 23 -22.67 -7.07 -13.59
CA LEU A 23 -21.48 -6.27 -13.38
C LEU A 23 -20.62 -7.06 -12.40
N VAL A 24 -19.66 -7.83 -12.94
CA VAL A 24 -18.56 -8.35 -12.16
C VAL A 24 -17.88 -7.10 -11.63
N HIS A 25 -18.10 -6.78 -10.36
CA HIS A 25 -17.34 -5.74 -9.67
C HIS A 25 -15.89 -6.19 -9.74
N ALA A 26 -15.14 -5.60 -10.66
CA ALA A 26 -13.70 -5.80 -10.71
C ALA A 26 -13.15 -5.40 -9.36
N GLN A 27 -12.35 -6.28 -8.77
CA GLN A 27 -11.73 -6.02 -7.48
C GLN A 27 -10.92 -4.74 -7.56
N GLU A 28 -11.08 -3.87 -6.56
CA GLU A 28 -10.39 -2.59 -6.46
C GLU A 28 -9.30 -2.69 -5.39
N TRP A 29 -8.06 -2.41 -5.78
CA TRP A 29 -6.89 -2.29 -4.89
C TRP A 29 -6.16 -1.00 -5.24
N THR A 30 -6.77 0.14 -4.93
CA THR A 30 -6.47 1.42 -5.56
C THR A 30 -5.32 2.20 -4.92
N GLN A 31 -4.75 1.70 -3.83
CA GLN A 31 -3.69 2.40 -3.08
C GLN A 31 -2.80 1.43 -2.29
N TRP A 32 -1.74 2.00 -1.68
CA TRP A 32 -0.86 1.31 -0.74
C TRP A 32 -1.66 0.58 0.35
N ARG A 33 -1.39 -0.73 0.51
CA ARG A 33 -2.03 -1.62 1.49
C ARG A 33 -3.54 -1.81 1.30
N GLY A 34 -4.05 -1.57 0.09
CA GLY A 34 -5.45 -1.81 -0.26
C GLY A 34 -6.42 -0.71 0.15
N PRO A 35 -7.72 -0.93 -0.07
CA PRO A 35 -8.76 0.10 0.12
C PRO A 35 -8.79 0.73 1.51
N ALA A 36 -8.59 -0.08 2.55
CA ALA A 36 -8.53 0.38 3.95
C ALA A 36 -7.13 0.87 4.39
N ARG A 37 -6.12 0.72 3.54
CA ARG A 37 -4.71 1.10 3.80
C ARG A 37 -4.07 0.40 5.00
N ASP A 38 -4.61 -0.74 5.40
CA ASP A 38 -4.19 -1.53 6.57
C ASP A 38 -3.73 -2.96 6.25
N GLY A 39 -3.75 -3.34 4.96
CA GLY A 39 -3.41 -4.68 4.49
C GLY A 39 -4.55 -5.69 4.60
N SER A 40 -5.75 -5.27 5.00
CA SER A 40 -6.91 -6.16 5.06
C SER A 40 -7.46 -6.48 3.67
N VAL A 41 -7.90 -7.71 3.48
CA VAL A 41 -8.49 -8.23 2.25
C VAL A 41 -9.91 -8.72 2.53
N SER A 42 -10.88 -8.26 1.73
CA SER A 42 -12.27 -8.70 1.83
C SER A 42 -12.39 -10.21 1.56
N GLY A 43 -13.29 -10.90 2.27
CA GLY A 43 -13.50 -12.35 2.09
C GLY A 43 -13.87 -12.77 0.67
N LYS A 44 -14.55 -11.92 -0.10
CA LYS A 44 -14.86 -12.17 -1.53
C LYS A 44 -13.62 -12.17 -2.43
N ASP A 45 -12.54 -11.56 -1.97
CA ASP A 45 -11.29 -11.35 -2.71
C ASP A 45 -10.18 -12.35 -2.29
N VAL A 46 -10.55 -13.36 -1.49
CA VAL A 46 -9.66 -14.43 -1.00
C VAL A 46 -10.05 -15.74 -1.68
N PRO A 47 -9.11 -16.65 -2.01
CA PRO A 47 -9.44 -17.99 -2.48
C PRO A 47 -10.37 -18.71 -1.50
N ALA A 48 -11.37 -19.40 -2.01
CA ALA A 48 -12.25 -20.23 -1.18
C ALA A 48 -11.45 -21.35 -0.46
N ALA A 49 -10.41 -21.84 -1.08
CA ALA A 49 -9.38 -22.72 -0.51
C ALA A 49 -8.03 -22.38 -1.16
N TRP A 50 -6.97 -22.38 -0.38
CA TRP A 50 -5.62 -22.19 -0.89
C TRP A 50 -5.19 -23.42 -1.70
N PRO A 51 -4.83 -23.27 -3.01
CA PRO A 51 -4.49 -24.40 -3.87
C PRO A 51 -3.21 -25.10 -3.40
N GLU A 52 -2.98 -26.33 -3.84
CA GLU A 52 -1.73 -27.04 -3.51
C GLU A 52 -0.51 -26.42 -4.20
N SER A 53 -0.69 -25.89 -5.41
CA SER A 53 0.37 -25.22 -6.16
C SER A 53 -0.18 -24.08 -7.00
N LEU A 54 0.69 -23.11 -7.27
CA LEU A 54 0.44 -21.97 -8.13
C LEU A 54 1.20 -22.12 -9.45
N GLN A 55 0.64 -21.57 -10.51
CA GLN A 55 1.31 -21.43 -11.80
C GLN A 55 1.24 -19.98 -12.28
N ARG A 56 2.26 -19.55 -13.00
CA ARG A 56 2.31 -18.24 -13.62
C ARG A 56 1.47 -18.23 -14.89
N SER A 57 0.41 -17.40 -14.92
CA SER A 57 -0.44 -17.20 -16.10
C SER A 57 0.22 -16.28 -17.12
N TRP A 58 0.82 -15.19 -16.64
CA TRP A 58 1.57 -14.24 -17.45
C TRP A 58 2.61 -13.49 -16.59
N ARG A 59 3.62 -12.90 -17.26
CA ARG A 59 4.60 -12.00 -16.68
C ARG A 59 4.91 -10.87 -17.66
N THR A 60 4.98 -9.65 -17.16
CA THR A 60 5.25 -8.42 -17.94
C THR A 60 6.40 -7.66 -17.32
N GLU A 61 7.39 -7.30 -18.12
CA GLU A 61 8.51 -6.47 -17.68
C GLU A 61 8.06 -5.03 -17.43
N ILE A 62 8.40 -4.50 -16.26
CA ILE A 62 8.01 -3.17 -15.81
C ILE A 62 9.18 -2.36 -15.23
N GLY A 63 10.39 -2.92 -15.27
CA GLY A 63 11.59 -2.31 -14.71
C GLY A 63 11.71 -2.42 -13.19
N GLU A 64 12.82 -1.94 -12.66
CA GLU A 64 13.16 -1.99 -11.25
C GLU A 64 12.20 -1.19 -10.36
N GLY A 65 12.25 -1.43 -9.04
CA GLY A 65 11.58 -0.65 -8.00
C GLY A 65 10.74 -1.49 -7.04
N TYR A 66 10.37 -0.87 -5.93
CA TYR A 66 9.63 -1.51 -4.83
C TYR A 66 8.16 -1.07 -4.74
N SER A 67 7.74 -0.17 -5.63
CA SER A 67 6.35 0.28 -5.75
C SER A 67 5.41 -0.91 -5.95
N SER A 68 4.38 -1.03 -5.13
CA SER A 68 3.37 -2.08 -5.26
C SER A 68 2.44 -1.79 -6.43
N PRO A 69 1.90 -2.81 -7.11
CA PRO A 69 0.86 -2.61 -8.11
C PRO A 69 -0.44 -2.15 -7.44
N VAL A 70 -1.20 -1.32 -8.15
CA VAL A 70 -2.59 -1.00 -7.80
C VAL A 70 -3.52 -1.48 -8.89
N VAL A 71 -4.76 -1.82 -8.51
CA VAL A 71 -5.74 -2.44 -9.41
C VAL A 71 -7.02 -1.64 -9.41
N ALA A 72 -7.49 -1.28 -10.61
CA ALA A 72 -8.78 -0.65 -10.83
C ALA A 72 -9.32 -0.95 -12.25
N GLY A 73 -10.61 -1.18 -12.38
CA GLY A 73 -11.27 -1.35 -13.66
C GLY A 73 -10.70 -2.47 -14.55
N GLY A 74 -10.28 -3.60 -13.98
CA GLY A 74 -9.69 -4.73 -14.71
C GLY A 74 -8.24 -4.50 -15.20
N ARG A 75 -7.56 -3.50 -14.65
CA ARG A 75 -6.18 -3.12 -15.00
C ARG A 75 -5.30 -3.08 -13.75
N ALA A 76 -4.04 -3.49 -13.91
CA ALA A 76 -2.99 -3.17 -12.96
C ALA A 76 -2.27 -1.91 -13.43
N PHE A 77 -1.99 -0.99 -12.50
CA PHE A 77 -1.13 0.16 -12.73
C PHE A 77 0.15 -0.04 -11.92
N VAL A 78 1.27 0.20 -12.56
CA VAL A 78 2.60 -0.01 -11.99
C VAL A 78 3.47 1.19 -12.21
N HIS A 79 4.38 1.41 -11.27
CA HIS A 79 5.42 2.43 -11.33
C HIS A 79 6.77 1.73 -11.19
N GLY A 80 7.60 1.81 -12.19
CA GLY A 80 8.90 1.15 -12.28
C GLY A 80 9.97 2.09 -12.81
N ARG A 81 11.18 1.55 -13.04
CA ARG A 81 12.32 2.30 -13.51
C ARG A 81 13.12 1.53 -14.56
N GLN A 82 13.52 2.22 -15.61
CA GLN A 82 14.55 1.82 -16.57
C GLN A 82 15.52 3.00 -16.68
N ASP A 83 16.58 2.97 -15.89
CA ASP A 83 17.52 4.08 -15.72
C ASP A 83 17.91 4.76 -17.04
N PRO A 84 17.87 6.10 -17.14
CA PRO A 84 17.60 7.08 -16.08
C PRO A 84 16.11 7.48 -15.92
N GLU A 85 15.17 6.77 -16.51
CA GLU A 85 13.74 7.12 -16.56
C GLU A 85 12.93 6.30 -15.58
N GLU A 86 11.87 6.90 -15.01
CA GLU A 86 10.78 6.19 -14.38
C GLU A 86 9.68 5.89 -15.39
N ILE A 87 9.02 4.73 -15.21
CA ILE A 87 8.00 4.18 -16.10
C ILE A 87 6.70 4.07 -15.34
N VAL A 88 5.61 4.51 -15.95
CA VAL A 88 4.25 4.27 -15.48
C VAL A 88 3.51 3.50 -16.56
N ALA A 89 2.91 2.37 -16.20
CA ALA A 89 2.21 1.52 -17.16
C ALA A 89 0.86 1.03 -16.63
N SER A 90 -0.07 0.84 -17.57
CA SER A 90 -1.34 0.14 -17.36
C SER A 90 -1.28 -1.21 -18.06
N ILE A 91 -1.60 -2.27 -17.32
CA ILE A 91 -1.51 -3.65 -17.76
C ILE A 91 -2.88 -4.30 -17.64
N ASN A 92 -3.32 -5.00 -18.68
CA ASN A 92 -4.55 -5.77 -18.66
C ASN A 92 -4.39 -6.97 -17.71
N LEU A 93 -5.24 -7.09 -16.71
CA LEU A 93 -5.18 -8.17 -15.73
C LEU A 93 -5.42 -9.56 -16.33
N ALA A 94 -6.18 -9.67 -17.41
CA ALA A 94 -6.54 -10.97 -17.98
C ALA A 94 -5.38 -11.66 -18.70
N ASP A 95 -4.52 -10.88 -19.38
CA ASP A 95 -3.50 -11.43 -20.28
C ASP A 95 -2.10 -10.80 -20.12
N GLY A 96 -1.95 -9.83 -19.20
CA GLY A 96 -0.67 -9.17 -18.93
C GLY A 96 -0.21 -8.18 -20.01
N LYS A 97 -1.04 -7.88 -21.03
CA LYS A 97 -0.65 -6.94 -22.07
C LYS A 97 -0.58 -5.51 -21.57
N VAL A 98 0.47 -4.80 -21.96
CA VAL A 98 0.60 -3.37 -21.71
C VAL A 98 -0.43 -2.62 -22.56
N LEU A 99 -1.36 -1.93 -21.91
CA LEU A 99 -2.40 -1.11 -22.57
C LEU A 99 -1.85 0.26 -22.95
N TRP A 100 -1.06 0.86 -22.07
CA TRP A 100 -0.28 2.05 -22.30
C TRP A 100 0.92 2.10 -21.36
N GLN A 101 1.95 2.83 -21.78
CA GLN A 101 3.16 3.10 -20.99
C GLN A 101 3.62 4.53 -21.22
N GLN A 102 4.03 5.19 -20.14
CA GLN A 102 4.64 6.53 -20.17
C GLN A 102 5.99 6.48 -19.45
N LYS A 103 6.88 7.42 -19.81
CA LYS A 103 8.20 7.56 -19.22
C LYS A 103 8.49 9.02 -18.93
N TYR A 104 9.27 9.28 -17.91
CA TYR A 104 9.78 10.61 -17.62
C TYR A 104 11.17 10.55 -16.96
N GLN A 105 11.96 11.61 -17.16
CA GLN A 105 13.31 11.68 -16.61
C GLN A 105 13.27 11.79 -15.09
N ALA A 106 14.05 10.94 -14.42
CA ALA A 106 14.17 10.89 -12.97
C ALA A 106 15.63 10.58 -12.59
N ASN A 107 16.50 11.53 -12.81
CA ASN A 107 17.93 11.40 -12.52
C ASN A 107 18.16 11.27 -11.02
N PHE A 108 18.27 10.06 -10.51
CA PHE A 108 18.48 9.74 -9.11
C PHE A 108 19.84 9.08 -8.90
N LYS A 109 20.66 9.69 -8.04
CA LYS A 109 21.92 9.09 -7.57
C LYS A 109 21.71 8.48 -6.20
N LYS A 110 21.79 7.15 -6.12
CA LYS A 110 21.68 6.44 -4.83
C LYS A 110 22.76 6.87 -3.85
N ASN A 111 22.41 6.85 -2.56
CA ASN A 111 23.39 6.92 -1.50
C ASN A 111 24.39 5.75 -1.62
N GLN A 112 25.67 5.99 -1.35
CA GLN A 112 26.73 4.99 -1.46
C GLN A 112 26.50 3.74 -0.59
N TYR A 113 25.74 3.86 0.48
CA TYR A 113 25.41 2.74 1.39
C TYR A 113 24.12 1.99 0.96
N ALA A 114 23.37 2.53 -0.01
CA ALA A 114 22.14 1.91 -0.55
C ALA A 114 22.38 1.15 -1.86
N VAL A 115 23.62 0.83 -2.21
CA VAL A 115 23.99 0.24 -3.53
C VAL A 115 23.28 -1.09 -3.82
N GLN A 116 22.96 -1.85 -2.78
CA GLN A 116 22.29 -3.16 -2.87
C GLN A 116 20.78 -3.05 -3.15
N MET A 117 20.18 -1.86 -2.95
CA MET A 117 18.75 -1.66 -3.14
C MET A 117 18.44 -1.17 -4.55
N ALA A 118 17.23 -1.40 -5.07
CA ALA A 118 16.78 -0.80 -6.32
C ALA A 118 16.77 0.74 -6.20
N LYS A 119 16.89 1.43 -7.34
CA LYS A 119 16.86 2.90 -7.40
C LYS A 119 15.46 3.50 -7.22
N GLY A 120 14.48 2.72 -6.81
CA GLY A 120 13.08 3.11 -6.77
C GLY A 120 12.39 2.93 -8.14
N PRO A 121 11.16 3.40 -8.30
CA PRO A 121 10.34 4.11 -7.30
C PRO A 121 9.91 3.20 -6.13
N ASN A 122 9.77 3.81 -4.96
CA ASN A 122 9.35 3.12 -3.73
C ASN A 122 7.88 3.38 -3.39
N SER A 123 7.40 4.59 -3.73
CA SER A 123 6.02 5.01 -3.50
C SER A 123 5.04 4.22 -4.37
N THR A 124 4.01 3.66 -3.76
CA THR A 124 2.92 2.97 -4.47
C THR A 124 1.96 3.99 -5.08
N PRO A 125 1.52 3.80 -6.32
CA PRO A 125 0.53 4.66 -6.96
C PRO A 125 -0.80 4.73 -6.21
N LEU A 126 -1.60 5.75 -6.53
CA LEU A 126 -2.97 5.91 -6.05
C LEU A 126 -3.92 6.12 -7.23
N VAL A 127 -5.04 5.41 -7.26
CA VAL A 127 -6.12 5.63 -8.24
C VAL A 127 -7.31 6.29 -7.56
N ILE A 128 -7.79 7.40 -8.12
CA ILE A 128 -9.04 8.09 -7.72
C ILE A 128 -9.87 8.35 -8.97
N GLY A 129 -10.97 7.62 -9.11
CA GLY A 129 -11.80 7.70 -10.32
C GLY A 129 -11.00 7.40 -11.59
N ASN A 130 -10.95 8.35 -12.51
CA ASN A 130 -10.19 8.21 -13.76
C ASN A 130 -8.76 8.77 -13.69
N ARG A 131 -8.21 9.02 -12.50
CA ARG A 131 -6.85 9.55 -12.31
C ARG A 131 -5.95 8.57 -11.57
N LEU A 132 -4.76 8.42 -12.11
CA LEU A 132 -3.66 7.71 -11.46
C LEU A 132 -2.63 8.74 -10.99
N PHE A 133 -2.21 8.64 -9.74
CA PHE A 133 -1.17 9.50 -9.16
C PHE A 133 0.07 8.67 -8.87
N THR A 134 1.24 9.16 -9.30
CA THR A 134 2.54 8.54 -9.05
C THR A 134 3.49 9.56 -8.46
N LEU A 135 4.16 9.18 -7.37
CA LEU A 135 5.21 9.99 -6.74
C LEU A 135 6.54 9.29 -6.96
N GLY A 136 7.40 9.89 -7.77
CA GLY A 136 8.70 9.33 -8.15
C GLY A 136 9.76 9.50 -7.08
N VAL A 137 10.87 8.76 -7.23
CA VAL A 137 11.99 8.75 -6.29
C VAL A 137 12.64 10.13 -6.11
N THR A 138 12.59 10.97 -7.14
CA THR A 138 13.10 12.35 -7.12
C THR A 138 12.09 13.36 -6.57
N GLY A 139 10.88 12.94 -6.17
CA GLY A 139 9.83 13.85 -5.72
C GLY A 139 9.01 14.45 -6.85
N VAL A 140 9.01 13.87 -8.04
CA VAL A 140 8.10 14.27 -9.12
C VAL A 140 6.75 13.58 -8.92
N LEU A 141 5.72 14.37 -8.71
CA LEU A 141 4.33 13.92 -8.59
C LEU A 141 3.60 14.16 -9.91
N ASN A 142 3.07 13.10 -10.49
CA ASN A 142 2.32 13.14 -11.73
C ASN A 142 0.88 12.64 -11.55
N ALA A 143 -0.04 13.26 -12.28
CA ALA A 143 -1.39 12.75 -12.47
C ALA A 143 -1.61 12.33 -13.92
N TRP A 144 -2.10 11.12 -14.11
CA TRP A 144 -2.33 10.49 -15.41
C TRP A 144 -3.79 10.14 -15.58
N ASP A 145 -4.31 10.22 -16.80
CA ASP A 145 -5.59 9.61 -17.14
C ASP A 145 -5.46 8.08 -17.17
N THR A 146 -6.27 7.36 -16.38
CA THR A 146 -6.17 5.90 -16.25
C THR A 146 -6.46 5.15 -17.54
N ALA A 147 -7.31 5.69 -18.42
CA ALA A 147 -7.70 5.02 -19.65
C ALA A 147 -6.62 5.12 -20.75
N THR A 148 -5.97 6.28 -20.84
CA THR A 148 -5.10 6.64 -21.98
C THR A 148 -3.62 6.80 -21.61
N GLY A 149 -3.30 6.96 -20.32
CA GLY A 149 -1.95 7.31 -19.85
C GLY A 149 -1.56 8.75 -20.14
N LYS A 150 -2.49 9.61 -20.59
CA LYS A 150 -2.18 11.03 -20.84
C LYS A 150 -1.83 11.71 -19.52
N LEU A 151 -0.70 12.45 -19.52
CA LEU A 151 -0.33 13.32 -18.41
C LEU A 151 -1.35 14.45 -18.29
N LEU A 152 -1.98 14.58 -17.12
CA LEU A 152 -2.96 15.63 -16.82
C LEU A 152 -2.28 16.85 -16.19
N TRP A 153 -1.41 16.61 -15.22
CA TRP A 153 -0.58 17.63 -14.60
C TRP A 153 0.63 16.99 -13.89
N THR A 154 1.64 17.81 -13.60
CA THR A 154 2.84 17.43 -12.84
C THR A 154 3.19 18.47 -11.78
N ARG A 155 3.74 18.02 -10.66
CA ARG A 155 4.38 18.82 -9.63
C ARG A 155 5.79 18.30 -9.40
N ASP A 156 6.78 19.13 -9.59
CA ASP A 156 8.19 18.78 -9.40
C ASP A 156 8.69 19.37 -8.08
N PHE A 157 8.88 18.50 -7.09
CA PHE A 157 9.44 18.85 -5.78
C PHE A 157 10.96 18.72 -5.75
N SER A 158 11.62 18.20 -6.81
CA SER A 158 13.06 17.93 -6.81
C SER A 158 13.90 19.19 -6.57
N LYS A 159 13.37 20.35 -6.92
CA LYS A 159 14.03 21.65 -6.67
C LYS A 159 14.02 22.09 -5.21
N SER A 160 13.09 21.57 -4.42
CA SER A 160 12.93 21.86 -3.00
C SER A 160 13.36 20.69 -2.10
N ILE A 161 13.68 19.54 -2.72
CA ILE A 161 14.15 18.33 -2.04
C ILE A 161 15.56 18.03 -2.51
N ASP A 162 16.53 18.08 -1.61
CA ASP A 162 17.86 17.55 -1.91
C ASP A 162 17.85 16.04 -1.82
N THR A 163 17.47 15.39 -2.92
CA THR A 163 17.38 13.92 -3.00
C THR A 163 18.72 13.21 -2.77
N SER A 164 19.85 13.93 -2.85
CA SER A 164 21.16 13.35 -2.52
C SER A 164 21.33 13.07 -1.03
N LYS A 165 20.50 13.66 -0.18
CA LYS A 165 20.46 13.45 1.26
C LYS A 165 19.48 12.36 1.68
N LEU A 166 18.51 12.02 0.82
CA LEU A 166 17.60 10.90 1.09
C LEU A 166 18.28 9.59 0.72
N PHE A 167 18.40 8.67 1.68
CA PHE A 167 19.06 7.38 1.50
C PHE A 167 18.47 6.58 0.33
N CYS A 168 17.14 6.49 0.25
CA CYS A 168 16.39 5.77 -0.78
C CYS A 168 15.51 6.68 -1.67
N GLY A 169 15.63 8.02 -1.56
CA GLY A 169 14.76 8.96 -2.25
C GLY A 169 13.36 9.03 -1.64
N THR A 170 12.43 9.67 -2.35
CA THR A 170 11.03 9.81 -1.90
C THR A 170 10.33 8.46 -1.90
N ALA A 171 9.69 8.07 -0.78
CA ALA A 171 9.11 6.73 -0.61
C ALA A 171 7.65 6.73 -0.13
N ALA A 172 7.18 7.77 0.57
CA ALA A 172 5.83 7.82 1.10
C ALA A 172 4.78 7.73 0.00
N SER A 173 3.85 6.79 0.13
CA SER A 173 2.77 6.59 -0.86
C SER A 173 1.65 7.60 -0.64
N PRO A 174 1.14 8.26 -1.71
CA PRO A 174 0.04 9.21 -1.60
C PRO A 174 -1.25 8.56 -1.09
N LEU A 175 -2.12 9.37 -0.52
CA LEU A 175 -3.46 8.95 -0.09
C LEU A 175 -4.51 10.02 -0.44
N VAL A 176 -5.78 9.67 -0.24
CA VAL A 176 -6.88 10.64 -0.35
C VAL A 176 -7.61 10.77 0.98
N VAL A 177 -7.91 12.00 1.37
CA VAL A 177 -8.76 12.32 2.52
C VAL A 177 -9.61 13.54 2.21
N ASP A 178 -10.90 13.46 2.51
CA ASP A 178 -11.86 14.56 2.31
C ASP A 178 -11.77 15.18 0.88
N GLY A 179 -11.63 14.30 -0.13
CA GLY A 179 -11.51 14.68 -1.55
C GLY A 179 -10.16 15.29 -1.98
N ARG A 180 -9.18 15.39 -1.09
CA ARG A 180 -7.83 15.92 -1.37
C ARG A 180 -6.83 14.81 -1.55
N LEU A 181 -5.95 14.99 -2.52
CA LEU A 181 -4.75 14.18 -2.67
C LEU A 181 -3.72 14.63 -1.62
N VAL A 182 -3.27 13.72 -0.77
CA VAL A 182 -2.27 14.03 0.25
C VAL A 182 -0.95 13.36 -0.10
N VAL A 183 0.13 14.13 -0.05
CA VAL A 183 1.50 13.66 -0.27
C VAL A 183 2.41 14.14 0.86
N GLN A 184 3.39 13.31 1.21
CA GLN A 184 4.48 13.64 2.13
C GLN A 184 5.77 13.70 1.34
N VAL A 185 6.45 14.84 1.39
CA VAL A 185 7.70 15.11 0.68
C VAL A 185 8.66 15.88 1.60
N GLY A 186 9.91 15.97 1.21
CA GLY A 186 10.92 16.73 1.97
C GLY A 186 12.24 15.99 2.07
N SER A 187 13.14 16.51 2.90
CA SER A 187 14.41 15.91 3.25
C SER A 187 14.81 16.32 4.68
N ASP A 188 15.79 15.66 5.23
CA ASP A 188 16.42 16.02 6.51
C ASP A 188 17.07 17.42 6.50
N VAL A 189 17.46 17.92 5.34
CA VAL A 189 18.11 19.25 5.17
C VAL A 189 17.09 20.37 5.08
N HIS A 190 15.99 20.15 4.37
CA HIS A 190 15.00 21.19 4.06
C HIS A 190 13.69 21.05 4.85
N GLY A 191 13.63 20.05 5.75
CA GLY A 191 12.43 19.70 6.49
C GLY A 191 11.40 18.97 5.65
N GLY A 192 10.31 18.54 6.31
CA GLY A 192 9.22 17.79 5.72
C GLY A 192 7.99 18.65 5.46
N GLN A 193 7.23 18.23 4.46
CA GLN A 193 5.93 18.81 4.13
C GLN A 193 4.90 17.71 3.96
N ILE A 194 3.70 17.94 4.49
CA ILE A 194 2.49 17.19 4.14
C ILE A 194 1.59 18.18 3.41
N LEU A 195 1.23 17.85 2.19
CA LEU A 195 0.45 18.73 1.32
C LEU A 195 -0.91 18.11 1.03
N GLY A 196 -1.97 18.87 1.22
CA GLY A 196 -3.30 18.58 0.70
C GLY A 196 -3.48 19.29 -0.63
N LEU A 197 -3.63 18.53 -1.69
CA LEU A 197 -3.69 19.01 -3.06
C LEU A 197 -5.07 18.77 -3.66
N ASN A 198 -5.51 19.68 -4.52
CA ASN A 198 -6.64 19.43 -5.40
C ASN A 198 -6.26 18.33 -6.42
N PRO A 199 -6.95 17.17 -6.45
CA PRO A 199 -6.55 16.06 -7.31
C PRO A 199 -6.77 16.34 -8.81
N THR A 200 -7.56 17.36 -9.14
CA THR A 200 -7.83 17.73 -10.54
C THR A 200 -6.77 18.66 -11.10
N THR A 201 -6.26 19.58 -10.29
CA THR A 201 -5.35 20.65 -10.76
C THR A 201 -3.93 20.53 -10.21
N GLY A 202 -3.72 19.73 -9.15
CA GLY A 202 -2.46 19.67 -8.42
C GLY A 202 -2.20 20.89 -7.53
N ALA A 203 -3.11 21.86 -7.44
CA ALA A 203 -2.95 23.04 -6.62
C ALA A 203 -2.94 22.70 -5.13
N THR A 204 -2.06 23.34 -4.36
CA THR A 204 -2.00 23.20 -2.90
C THR A 204 -3.20 23.92 -2.26
N GLU A 205 -3.98 23.19 -1.47
CA GLU A 205 -5.09 23.73 -0.69
C GLU A 205 -4.69 23.99 0.77
N TRP A 206 -3.82 23.15 1.31
CA TRP A 206 -3.20 23.37 2.61
C TRP A 206 -1.82 22.68 2.69
N GLU A 207 -1.02 23.12 3.62
CA GLU A 207 0.33 22.62 3.87
C GLU A 207 0.60 22.53 5.37
N TRP A 208 1.23 21.44 5.80
CA TRP A 208 1.92 21.30 7.08
C TRP A 208 3.41 21.25 6.84
N ARG A 209 4.20 21.91 7.71
CA ARG A 209 5.66 21.90 7.69
C ARG A 209 6.20 21.42 9.04
N GLY A 210 7.22 20.59 8.99
CA GLY A 210 7.87 20.03 10.16
C GLY A 210 9.20 19.35 9.84
N PRO A 211 9.65 18.40 10.69
CA PRO A 211 10.85 17.61 10.43
C PRO A 211 10.76 16.84 9.11
N GLY A 212 11.93 16.43 8.58
CA GLY A 212 12.02 15.65 7.35
C GLY A 212 11.19 14.35 7.39
N PRO A 213 10.79 13.80 6.24
CA PRO A 213 10.02 12.56 6.20
C PRO A 213 10.90 11.37 6.61
N GLY A 214 10.30 10.41 7.33
CA GLY A 214 10.96 9.17 7.76
C GLY A 214 10.71 7.98 6.84
N TYR A 215 10.29 8.12 5.61
CA TYR A 215 9.88 7.09 4.63
C TYR A 215 8.51 6.42 4.88
N ALA A 216 7.92 6.54 6.07
CA ALA A 216 6.60 6.00 6.36
C ALA A 216 5.53 6.58 5.43
N SER A 217 4.64 5.73 4.95
CA SER A 217 3.45 6.20 4.24
C SER A 217 2.40 6.67 5.24
N PRO A 218 1.77 7.85 5.04
CA PRO A 218 0.73 8.34 5.95
C PRO A 218 -0.53 7.45 5.90
N VAL A 219 -1.26 7.42 7.02
CA VAL A 219 -2.58 6.79 7.13
C VAL A 219 -3.63 7.81 7.56
N VAL A 220 -4.90 7.50 7.33
CA VAL A 220 -6.02 8.28 7.87
C VAL A 220 -6.68 7.51 8.98
N ILE A 221 -6.87 8.17 10.11
CA ILE A 221 -7.68 7.66 11.22
C ILE A 221 -8.83 8.63 11.49
N GLU A 222 -10.00 8.09 11.80
CA GLU A 222 -11.18 8.90 12.12
C GLU A 222 -11.38 8.91 13.63
N LEU A 223 -11.23 10.07 14.26
CA LEU A 223 -11.39 10.23 15.70
C LEU A 223 -12.31 11.41 16.02
N ALA A 224 -13.36 11.17 16.81
CA ALA A 224 -14.34 12.18 17.20
C ALA A 224 -14.94 12.95 15.99
N GLY A 225 -15.20 12.25 14.87
CA GLY A 225 -15.73 12.85 13.65
C GLY A 225 -14.73 13.72 12.89
N GLN A 226 -13.42 13.59 13.19
CA GLN A 226 -12.36 14.36 12.57
C GLN A 226 -11.34 13.42 11.89
N PRO A 227 -11.15 13.50 10.56
CA PRO A 227 -10.11 12.77 9.89
C PRO A 227 -8.73 13.34 10.26
N GLN A 228 -7.85 12.48 10.77
CA GLN A 228 -6.47 12.81 11.09
C GLN A 228 -5.54 12.03 10.17
N ILE A 229 -4.64 12.73 9.51
CA ILE A 229 -3.53 12.15 8.78
C ILE A 229 -2.42 11.88 9.79
N VAL A 230 -2.05 10.62 9.94
CA VAL A 230 -0.98 10.22 10.85
C VAL A 230 0.18 9.67 10.06
N THR A 231 1.38 10.16 10.34
CA THR A 231 2.61 9.70 9.69
C THR A 231 3.79 9.80 10.64
N MET A 232 4.93 9.27 10.21
CA MET A 232 6.20 9.41 10.90
C MET A 232 7.11 10.36 10.13
N THR A 233 7.80 11.20 10.88
CA THR A 233 8.93 11.99 10.40
C THR A 233 10.24 11.35 10.86
N GLU A 234 11.37 11.92 10.53
CA GLU A 234 12.68 11.46 10.99
C GLU A 234 12.82 11.41 12.51
N GLY A 235 12.05 12.23 13.23
CA GLY A 235 12.19 12.36 14.70
C GLY A 235 10.88 12.29 15.49
N SER A 236 9.73 12.16 14.83
CA SER A 236 8.43 12.19 15.52
C SER A 236 7.34 11.42 14.77
N ILE A 237 6.29 11.13 15.52
CA ILE A 237 4.98 10.77 14.97
C ILE A 237 4.14 12.05 14.99
N VAL A 238 3.40 12.32 13.92
CA VAL A 238 2.57 13.53 13.81
C VAL A 238 1.16 13.19 13.36
N GLY A 239 0.19 13.84 13.98
CA GLY A 239 -1.22 13.83 13.58
C GLY A 239 -1.66 15.20 13.06
N VAL A 240 -2.10 15.25 11.81
CA VAL A 240 -2.50 16.47 11.10
C VAL A 240 -3.98 16.39 10.73
N ASN A 241 -4.72 17.49 10.92
CA ASN A 241 -6.11 17.58 10.49
C ASN A 241 -6.22 17.39 8.96
N GLY A 242 -6.94 16.37 8.51
CA GLY A 242 -7.06 16.03 7.09
C GLY A 242 -7.74 17.10 6.24
N LYS A 243 -8.54 17.99 6.85
CA LYS A 243 -9.26 19.06 6.13
C LYS A 243 -8.45 20.36 6.02
N THR A 244 -7.64 20.67 7.04
CA THR A 244 -7.03 22.00 7.17
C THR A 244 -5.52 22.00 7.17
N GLY A 245 -4.86 20.83 7.29
CA GLY A 245 -3.42 20.74 7.41
C GLY A 245 -2.87 21.18 8.78
N LYS A 246 -3.73 21.57 9.74
CA LYS A 246 -3.27 21.98 11.07
C LYS A 246 -2.76 20.79 11.86
N GLU A 247 -1.59 20.92 12.47
CA GLU A 247 -1.11 19.94 13.44
C GLU A 247 -2.07 19.83 14.63
N LEU A 248 -2.42 18.62 14.97
CA LEU A 248 -3.29 18.30 16.10
C LEU A 248 -2.50 17.86 17.30
N TRP A 249 -1.47 17.06 17.06
CA TRP A 249 -0.55 16.52 18.05
C TRP A 249 0.72 16.02 17.40
N SER A 250 1.78 15.92 18.19
CA SER A 250 3.01 15.21 17.84
C SER A 250 3.56 14.48 19.06
N ALA A 251 4.32 13.41 18.84
CA ALA A 251 5.03 12.68 19.86
C ALA A 251 6.46 12.36 19.38
N PRO A 252 7.48 12.52 20.24
CA PRO A 252 8.85 12.18 19.89
C PRO A 252 8.98 10.69 19.53
N PHE A 253 9.65 10.41 18.43
CA PHE A 253 10.04 9.06 18.02
C PHE A 253 11.34 9.16 17.19
N PRO A 254 12.46 9.53 17.83
CA PRO A 254 13.70 9.81 17.13
C PRO A 254 14.37 8.53 16.63
N ASP A 255 14.90 8.58 15.43
CA ASP A 255 15.78 7.57 14.86
C ASP A 255 17.07 8.22 14.36
N GLU A 256 18.25 7.73 14.83
CA GLU A 256 19.56 8.29 14.50
C GLU A 256 19.90 8.23 13.01
N TRP A 257 19.25 7.32 12.26
CA TRP A 257 19.44 7.13 10.81
C TRP A 257 18.31 7.73 9.99
N HIS A 258 17.36 8.41 10.66
CA HIS A 258 16.19 9.01 10.03
C HIS A 258 15.30 7.97 9.31
N GLU A 259 15.29 6.72 9.81
CA GLU A 259 14.66 5.56 9.16
C GLU A 259 13.37 5.12 9.85
N ASN A 260 12.46 6.04 10.11
CA ASN A 260 11.09 5.74 10.52
C ASN A 260 10.26 5.28 9.31
N ILE A 261 10.31 3.99 8.97
CA ILE A 261 9.82 3.44 7.69
C ILE A 261 8.44 2.82 7.80
N MET A 262 8.14 2.18 8.93
CA MET A 262 6.89 1.47 9.12
C MET A 262 5.69 2.38 8.93
N THR A 263 4.74 2.00 8.05
CA THR A 263 3.43 2.66 7.99
C THR A 263 2.71 2.51 9.33
N PRO A 264 2.28 3.60 10.01
CA PRO A 264 1.56 3.51 11.27
C PRO A 264 0.33 2.62 11.16
N LEU A 265 0.03 1.84 12.19
CA LEU A 265 -1.11 0.95 12.24
C LEU A 265 -2.11 1.39 13.31
N TRP A 266 -3.37 1.62 12.92
CA TRP A 266 -4.44 1.93 13.85
C TRP A 266 -5.24 0.67 14.21
N THR A 267 -5.37 0.37 15.50
CA THR A 267 -6.10 -0.82 15.99
C THR A 267 -7.55 -0.51 16.43
N GLY A 268 -8.02 0.70 16.20
CA GLY A 268 -9.30 1.18 16.73
C GLY A 268 -9.18 1.80 18.13
N SER A 269 -8.09 1.53 18.85
CA SER A 269 -7.84 2.06 20.20
C SER A 269 -6.41 2.57 20.40
N HIS A 270 -5.43 1.98 19.71
CA HIS A 270 -4.02 2.33 19.81
C HIS A 270 -3.42 2.59 18.44
N LEU A 271 -2.56 3.57 18.39
CA LEU A 271 -1.66 3.81 17.27
C LEU A 271 -0.36 3.03 17.52
N ILE A 272 -0.05 2.11 16.62
CA ILE A 272 1.15 1.28 16.69
C ILE A 272 2.19 1.82 15.74
N VAL A 273 3.39 2.02 16.24
CA VAL A 273 4.60 2.39 15.48
C VAL A 273 5.78 1.54 15.92
N SER A 274 6.78 1.41 15.07
CA SER A 274 7.99 0.64 15.40
C SER A 274 9.19 1.16 14.65
N GLY A 275 10.35 0.94 15.22
CA GLY A 275 11.65 1.20 14.61
C GLY A 275 12.66 0.15 15.04
N THR A 276 13.75 0.01 14.28
CA THR A 276 14.77 -1.05 14.48
C THR A 276 15.43 -1.02 15.85
N ARG A 277 15.58 0.16 16.44
CA ARG A 277 16.23 0.37 17.76
C ARG A 277 15.23 0.68 18.85
N GLN A 278 14.14 1.34 18.51
CA GLN A 278 13.12 1.76 19.47
C GLN A 278 12.25 0.57 19.94
N GLY A 279 12.09 -0.46 19.09
CA GLY A 279 11.12 -1.51 19.30
C GLY A 279 9.73 -1.08 18.83
N THR A 280 8.69 -1.76 19.31
CA THR A 280 7.29 -1.48 18.97
C THR A 280 6.61 -0.76 20.12
N HIS A 281 5.92 0.33 19.81
CA HIS A 281 5.21 1.19 20.76
C HIS A 281 3.75 1.31 20.39
N ALA A 282 2.89 1.47 21.39
CA ALA A 282 1.50 1.83 21.25
C ALA A 282 1.20 3.15 21.92
N PHE A 283 0.46 3.99 21.24
CA PHE A 283 0.00 5.29 21.75
C PHE A 283 -1.52 5.33 21.79
N GLU A 284 -2.08 5.80 22.91
CA GLU A 284 -3.46 6.23 22.99
C GLU A 284 -3.56 7.68 22.50
N LEU A 285 -4.57 7.96 21.67
CA LEU A 285 -4.87 9.30 21.18
C LEU A 285 -6.13 9.81 21.90
N LYS A 286 -5.97 10.84 22.72
CA LYS A 286 -7.06 11.41 23.52
C LYS A 286 -7.20 12.91 23.29
N GLN A 287 -8.45 13.38 23.30
CA GLN A 287 -8.76 14.79 23.27
C GLN A 287 -9.23 15.25 24.63
N THR A 288 -8.56 16.25 25.22
CA THR A 288 -8.95 16.87 26.48
C THR A 288 -9.05 18.37 26.28
N ALA A 289 -10.18 18.96 26.63
CA ALA A 289 -10.45 20.39 26.44
C ALA A 289 -10.13 20.90 25.02
N GLY A 290 -10.47 20.11 23.99
CA GLY A 290 -10.24 20.45 22.58
C GLY A 290 -8.82 20.23 22.07
N LYS A 291 -7.87 19.82 22.90
CA LYS A 291 -6.47 19.53 22.53
C LYS A 291 -6.23 18.03 22.46
N TRP A 292 -5.66 17.58 21.35
CA TRP A 292 -5.23 16.20 21.16
C TRP A 292 -3.86 15.95 21.79
N ALA A 293 -3.66 14.75 22.30
CA ALA A 293 -2.38 14.26 22.79
C ALA A 293 -2.22 12.78 22.45
N ALA A 294 -0.98 12.36 22.12
CA ALA A 294 -0.57 10.98 22.01
C ALA A 294 0.21 10.60 23.28
N THR A 295 -0.27 9.59 24.00
CA THR A 295 0.37 9.10 25.22
C THR A 295 0.78 7.66 25.04
N GLU A 296 2.06 7.34 25.30
CA GLU A 296 2.54 5.96 25.24
C GLU A 296 1.78 5.08 26.24
N SER A 297 1.20 4.00 25.77
CA SER A 297 0.44 3.02 26.54
C SER A 297 1.30 1.82 26.91
N TRP A 298 2.05 1.30 25.95
CA TRP A 298 2.99 0.24 26.15
C TRP A 298 4.14 0.28 25.13
N LYS A 299 5.24 -0.39 25.47
CA LYS A 299 6.42 -0.57 24.63
C LYS A 299 6.89 -2.03 24.70
N ASN A 300 7.25 -2.60 23.54
CA ASN A 300 7.90 -3.89 23.43
C ASN A 300 9.25 -3.74 22.71
N PRO A 301 10.39 -3.79 23.41
CA PRO A 301 11.72 -3.61 22.83
C PRO A 301 12.21 -4.84 22.03
N ASP A 302 11.59 -6.01 22.24
CA ASP A 302 12.02 -7.27 21.62
C ASP A 302 11.44 -7.45 20.21
N ILE A 303 10.39 -6.72 19.87
CA ILE A 303 9.78 -6.70 18.56
C ILE A 303 10.12 -5.38 17.87
N ALA A 304 10.89 -5.44 16.78
CA ALA A 304 11.40 -4.27 16.06
C ALA A 304 11.09 -4.41 14.57
N VAL A 305 10.08 -3.68 14.09
CA VAL A 305 9.73 -3.64 12.66
C VAL A 305 10.60 -2.62 11.94
N TYR A 306 11.08 -2.95 10.75
CA TYR A 306 11.89 -2.07 9.92
C TYR A 306 11.15 -1.69 8.62
N MET A 307 11.41 -2.38 7.52
CA MET A 307 10.81 -2.05 6.21
C MET A 307 9.43 -2.69 5.99
N SER A 308 8.96 -3.51 6.92
CA SER A 308 7.65 -4.15 6.87
C SER A 308 6.58 -3.26 7.50
N SER A 309 5.31 -3.56 7.24
CA SER A 309 4.18 -2.92 7.90
C SER A 309 3.23 -3.98 8.42
N PRO A 310 2.97 -4.05 9.73
CA PRO A 310 2.16 -5.07 10.36
C PRO A 310 0.67 -4.93 10.02
N VAL A 311 -0.10 -5.98 10.29
CA VAL A 311 -1.56 -6.02 10.14
C VAL A 311 -2.21 -6.34 11.49
N PHE A 312 -3.46 -5.91 11.68
CA PHE A 312 -4.19 -6.08 12.93
C PHE A 312 -5.49 -6.86 12.74
N GLY A 313 -5.71 -7.86 13.57
CA GLY A 313 -6.96 -8.61 13.63
C GLY A 313 -7.03 -9.55 14.85
N ASP A 314 -8.23 -9.83 15.33
CA ASP A 314 -8.49 -10.70 16.51
C ASP A 314 -7.80 -10.23 17.80
N GLY A 315 -7.59 -8.92 17.93
CA GLY A 315 -6.85 -8.33 19.05
C GLY A 315 -5.34 -8.54 18.99
N LEU A 316 -4.82 -9.09 17.89
CA LEU A 316 -3.40 -9.36 17.66
C LEU A 316 -2.83 -8.49 16.54
N ILE A 317 -1.59 -8.06 16.70
CA ILE A 317 -0.76 -7.45 15.67
C ILE A 317 0.16 -8.53 15.12
N TYR A 318 0.07 -8.78 13.81
CA TYR A 318 0.96 -9.70 13.10
C TYR A 318 1.95 -8.91 12.28
N GLY A 319 3.21 -9.34 12.29
CA GLY A 319 4.24 -8.59 11.57
C GLY A 319 5.51 -9.39 11.31
N HIS A 320 6.49 -8.67 10.76
CA HIS A 320 7.84 -9.15 10.54
C HIS A 320 8.80 -8.22 11.29
N SER A 321 9.54 -8.79 12.23
CA SER A 321 10.59 -8.12 13.02
C SER A 321 11.94 -8.29 12.34
N SER A 322 12.77 -7.25 12.34
CA SER A 322 14.14 -7.30 11.82
C SER A 322 15.12 -8.07 12.73
N LYS A 323 14.70 -8.43 13.94
CA LYS A 323 15.52 -9.21 14.89
C LYS A 323 15.87 -10.59 14.31
N LYS A 324 17.03 -11.14 14.69
CA LYS A 324 17.51 -12.49 14.32
C LYS A 324 17.47 -12.78 12.81
N LYS A 325 17.70 -11.78 11.96
CA LYS A 325 17.62 -11.87 10.48
C LYS A 325 16.22 -12.15 9.96
N GLY A 326 15.21 -11.56 10.60
CA GLY A 326 13.81 -11.70 10.30
C GLY A 326 13.08 -12.73 11.16
N GLN A 327 11.99 -12.29 11.79
CA GLN A 327 11.09 -13.14 12.56
C GLN A 327 9.66 -12.74 12.29
N PHE A 328 8.79 -13.70 12.02
CA PHE A 328 7.36 -13.44 12.09
C PHE A 328 6.89 -13.43 13.54
N PHE A 329 5.93 -12.60 13.85
CA PHE A 329 5.41 -12.47 15.21
C PHE A 329 3.90 -12.24 15.23
N ALA A 330 3.29 -12.56 16.36
CA ALA A 330 2.01 -12.04 16.82
C ALA A 330 2.15 -11.52 18.24
N ILE A 331 1.67 -10.30 18.48
CA ILE A 331 1.65 -9.66 19.80
C ILE A 331 0.23 -9.18 20.12
N ASP A 332 -0.13 -9.18 21.41
CA ASP A 332 -1.39 -8.62 21.88
C ASP A 332 -1.41 -7.10 21.66
N ALA A 333 -2.45 -6.60 21.00
CA ALA A 333 -2.52 -5.20 20.62
C ALA A 333 -2.76 -4.22 21.79
N LYS A 334 -3.27 -4.71 22.93
CA LYS A 334 -3.54 -3.90 24.12
C LYS A 334 -2.35 -3.81 25.07
N THR A 335 -1.51 -4.84 25.09
CA THR A 335 -0.45 -4.98 26.09
C THR A 335 0.96 -5.06 25.48
N GLY A 336 1.08 -5.31 24.19
CA GLY A 336 2.36 -5.58 23.53
C GLY A 336 2.96 -6.93 23.85
N ALA A 337 2.27 -7.79 24.63
CA ALA A 337 2.77 -9.10 25.04
C ALA A 337 2.91 -10.04 23.83
N VAL A 338 4.02 -10.75 23.75
CA VAL A 338 4.28 -11.71 22.67
C VAL A 338 3.36 -12.92 22.81
N ARG A 339 2.57 -13.19 21.76
CA ARG A 339 1.77 -14.41 21.65
C ARG A 339 2.63 -15.56 21.11
N TRP A 340 3.35 -15.27 20.02
CA TRP A 340 4.36 -16.14 19.44
C TRP A 340 5.33 -15.33 18.59
N VAL A 341 6.51 -15.87 18.38
CA VAL A 341 7.55 -15.37 17.49
C VAL A 341 8.31 -16.56 16.91
N THR A 342 8.66 -16.52 15.62
CA THR A 342 9.46 -17.57 14.98
C THR A 342 10.93 -17.49 15.43
N GLU A 343 11.70 -18.55 15.21
CA GLU A 343 13.10 -18.62 15.64
C GLU A 343 13.98 -17.57 14.99
N GLY A 344 13.73 -17.23 13.72
CA GLY A 344 14.47 -16.24 12.92
C GLY A 344 14.85 -16.77 11.54
N ARG A 345 15.53 -15.90 10.74
CA ARG A 345 15.97 -16.16 9.35
C ARG A 345 14.81 -16.21 8.35
N GLU A 346 13.76 -15.46 8.63
CA GLU A 346 12.60 -15.31 7.74
C GLU A 346 12.81 -14.22 6.65
N GLY A 347 14.06 -13.80 6.43
CA GLY A 347 14.43 -12.78 5.46
C GLY A 347 14.52 -11.36 6.04
N GLU A 348 14.82 -10.39 5.19
CA GLU A 348 15.01 -8.99 5.59
C GLU A 348 13.69 -8.21 5.61
N HIS A 349 12.72 -8.64 4.82
CA HIS A 349 11.43 -7.98 4.64
C HIS A 349 10.33 -8.99 4.37
N ALA A 350 9.12 -8.68 4.82
CA ALA A 350 7.90 -9.31 4.35
C ALA A 350 6.77 -8.28 4.22
N SER A 351 6.03 -8.36 3.12
CA SER A 351 4.74 -7.70 2.98
C SER A 351 3.65 -8.58 3.58
N LEU A 352 2.67 -7.97 4.27
CA LEU A 352 1.63 -8.71 4.96
C LEU A 352 0.24 -8.34 4.47
N LEU A 353 -0.61 -9.36 4.28
CA LEU A 353 -2.05 -9.22 4.06
C LEU A 353 -2.81 -9.96 5.16
N LEU A 354 -3.91 -9.37 5.59
CA LEU A 354 -4.84 -9.97 6.55
C LEU A 354 -6.12 -10.38 5.83
N THR A 355 -6.41 -11.67 5.84
CA THR A 355 -7.67 -12.21 5.32
C THR A 355 -8.60 -12.61 6.49
N PRO A 356 -9.86 -12.96 6.26
CA PRO A 356 -10.74 -13.41 7.33
C PRO A 356 -10.19 -14.58 8.16
N GLN A 357 -9.40 -15.48 7.55
CA GLN A 357 -8.93 -16.71 8.21
C GLN A 357 -7.42 -16.84 8.29
N HIS A 358 -6.65 -16.01 7.53
CA HIS A 358 -5.21 -16.15 7.39
C HIS A 358 -4.48 -14.83 7.49
N VAL A 359 -3.22 -14.90 7.86
CA VAL A 359 -2.20 -13.88 7.60
C VAL A 359 -1.34 -14.41 6.47
N VAL A 360 -1.20 -13.62 5.41
CA VAL A 360 -0.37 -13.96 4.25
C VAL A 360 0.88 -13.11 4.29
N PHE A 361 2.04 -13.75 4.23
CA PHE A 361 3.35 -13.10 4.20
C PHE A 361 3.97 -13.33 2.82
N LEU A 362 4.47 -12.27 2.19
CA LEU A 362 5.34 -12.39 1.03
C LEU A 362 6.72 -11.87 1.43
N THR A 363 7.68 -12.79 1.56
CA THR A 363 9.05 -12.44 1.95
C THR A 363 9.83 -11.87 0.76
N ASN A 364 10.91 -11.13 1.03
CA ASN A 364 11.82 -10.68 -0.03
C ASN A 364 12.55 -11.84 -0.74
N GLY A 365 12.56 -13.04 -0.17
CA GLY A 365 13.04 -14.28 -0.79
C GLY A 365 12.02 -14.99 -1.70
N ALA A 366 10.91 -14.31 -2.05
CA ALA A 366 9.83 -14.83 -2.91
C ALA A 366 9.00 -15.98 -2.33
N ASP A 367 9.02 -16.18 -1.02
CA ASP A 367 8.10 -17.10 -0.34
C ASP A 367 6.77 -16.40 -0.03
N LEU A 368 5.68 -16.89 -0.58
CA LEU A 368 4.31 -16.57 -0.17
C LEU A 368 3.84 -17.59 0.85
N ILE A 369 3.68 -17.17 2.09
CA ILE A 369 3.34 -18.03 3.22
C ILE A 369 1.94 -17.70 3.71
N VAL A 370 1.07 -18.69 3.77
CA VAL A 370 -0.29 -18.57 4.30
C VAL A 370 -0.32 -19.24 5.67
N ALA A 371 -0.52 -18.45 6.71
CA ALA A 371 -0.58 -18.92 8.09
C ALA A 371 -1.97 -18.68 8.71
N LYS A 372 -2.42 -19.56 9.57
CA LYS A 372 -3.72 -19.45 10.25
C LYS A 372 -3.73 -18.24 11.19
N ARG A 373 -4.73 -17.40 11.01
CA ARG A 373 -5.02 -16.27 11.88
C ARG A 373 -5.54 -16.75 13.25
N GLY A 374 -5.21 -16.04 14.33
CA GLY A 374 -5.67 -16.35 15.69
C GLY A 374 -5.03 -17.60 16.32
N ALA A 375 -4.17 -18.32 15.61
CA ALA A 375 -3.53 -19.53 16.15
C ALA A 375 -2.59 -19.20 17.34
N PRO A 376 -2.44 -20.13 18.31
CA PRO A 376 -1.58 -19.94 19.47
C PRO A 376 -0.08 -19.98 19.15
N ALA A 377 0.28 -20.47 17.97
CA ALA A 377 1.63 -20.53 17.41
C ALA A 377 1.61 -20.20 15.91
N PHE A 378 2.77 -20.01 15.30
CA PHE A 378 2.87 -19.81 13.86
C PHE A 378 2.49 -21.09 13.11
N ALA A 379 1.27 -21.15 12.58
CA ALA A 379 0.68 -22.33 11.95
C ALA A 379 0.56 -22.13 10.43
N VAL A 380 1.58 -22.56 9.69
CA VAL A 380 1.63 -22.49 8.23
C VAL A 380 0.65 -23.51 7.63
N GLU A 381 -0.23 -23.05 6.73
CA GLU A 381 -1.14 -23.89 5.95
C GLU A 381 -0.60 -24.15 4.55
N ARG A 382 0.01 -23.11 3.92
CA ARG A 382 0.62 -23.20 2.60
C ARG A 382 1.89 -22.35 2.53
N ARG A 383 2.82 -22.80 1.70
CA ARG A 383 4.01 -22.04 1.29
C ARG A 383 4.23 -22.25 -0.20
N TYR A 384 4.44 -21.15 -0.93
CA TYR A 384 4.68 -21.14 -2.35
C TYR A 384 5.93 -20.33 -2.66
N GLU A 385 6.81 -20.83 -3.49
CA GLU A 385 7.82 -20.01 -4.16
C GLU A 385 7.15 -19.33 -5.37
N VAL A 386 7.06 -18.00 -5.35
CA VAL A 386 6.22 -17.24 -6.28
C VAL A 386 7.01 -16.48 -7.35
N ALA A 387 8.32 -16.37 -7.21
CA ALA A 387 9.20 -15.70 -8.16
C ALA A 387 10.64 -16.26 -8.07
N GLU A 388 11.41 -16.04 -9.12
CA GLU A 388 12.84 -16.39 -9.17
C GLU A 388 13.74 -15.24 -8.68
N ALA A 389 13.18 -14.04 -8.51
CA ALA A 389 13.87 -12.84 -8.06
C ALA A 389 13.16 -12.23 -6.85
N ALA A 390 13.87 -11.34 -6.14
CA ALA A 390 13.40 -10.74 -4.91
C ALA A 390 12.05 -10.02 -5.06
N THR A 391 11.19 -10.17 -4.05
CA THR A 391 9.84 -9.61 -3.96
C THR A 391 9.73 -8.65 -2.78
N TRP A 392 9.77 -7.35 -3.05
CA TRP A 392 9.66 -6.30 -2.02
C TRP A 392 8.29 -5.65 -1.98
N ALA A 393 7.59 -5.66 -3.11
CA ALA A 393 6.28 -5.05 -3.25
C ALA A 393 5.19 -5.90 -2.60
N MET A 394 4.16 -5.23 -2.09
CA MET A 394 2.98 -5.92 -1.56
C MET A 394 2.23 -6.65 -2.68
N PRO A 395 1.85 -7.92 -2.48
CA PRO A 395 1.02 -8.66 -3.44
C PRO A 395 -0.42 -8.17 -3.39
N VAL A 396 -1.19 -8.45 -4.46
CA VAL A 396 -2.64 -8.20 -4.49
C VAL A 396 -3.37 -9.52 -4.67
N LEU A 397 -4.30 -9.83 -3.77
CA LEU A 397 -5.19 -10.98 -3.92
C LEU A 397 -6.40 -10.59 -4.76
N LEU A 398 -6.72 -11.40 -5.77
CA LEU A 398 -7.79 -11.19 -6.75
C LEU A 398 -8.66 -12.45 -6.86
N GLY A 399 -9.37 -12.78 -5.78
CA GLY A 399 -10.07 -14.06 -5.64
C GLY A 399 -9.08 -15.21 -5.62
N SER A 400 -9.14 -16.10 -6.62
CA SER A 400 -8.20 -17.23 -6.78
C SER A 400 -6.86 -16.85 -7.43
N ASN A 401 -6.69 -15.60 -7.84
CA ASN A 401 -5.48 -15.11 -8.51
C ASN A 401 -4.66 -14.24 -7.56
N ILE A 402 -3.35 -14.21 -7.77
CA ILE A 402 -2.42 -13.42 -6.97
C ILE A 402 -1.54 -12.63 -7.91
N LEU A 403 -1.55 -11.30 -7.76
CA LEU A 403 -0.68 -10.42 -8.51
C LEU A 403 0.57 -10.17 -7.68
N VAL A 404 1.74 -10.52 -8.22
CA VAL A 404 3.04 -10.41 -7.56
C VAL A 404 3.98 -9.58 -8.42
N ARG A 405 4.76 -8.71 -7.80
CA ARG A 405 5.87 -8.01 -8.42
C ARG A 405 7.19 -8.55 -7.89
N ASP A 406 8.06 -8.98 -8.79
CA ASP A 406 9.46 -9.28 -8.49
C ASP A 406 10.38 -8.06 -8.81
N ALA A 407 11.67 -8.26 -8.85
CA ALA A 407 12.66 -7.20 -9.05
C ALA A 407 12.42 -6.35 -10.31
N THR A 408 11.92 -6.93 -11.42
CA THR A 408 11.75 -6.24 -12.70
C THR A 408 10.39 -6.46 -13.36
N GLY A 409 9.60 -7.43 -12.91
CA GLY A 409 8.38 -7.85 -13.56
C GLY A 409 7.16 -7.86 -12.67
N LEU A 410 5.99 -7.74 -13.30
CA LEU A 410 4.69 -8.01 -12.71
C LEU A 410 4.16 -9.32 -13.26
N MET A 411 3.62 -10.18 -12.39
CA MET A 411 3.10 -11.48 -12.80
C MET A 411 1.76 -11.81 -12.15
N MET A 412 0.94 -12.56 -12.85
CA MET A 412 -0.29 -13.15 -12.33
C MET A 412 -0.06 -14.63 -12.06
N LEU A 413 -0.35 -15.03 -10.84
CA LEU A 413 -0.33 -16.43 -10.40
C LEU A 413 -1.77 -16.92 -10.24
N THR A 414 -2.02 -18.16 -10.66
CA THR A 414 -3.32 -18.84 -10.56
C THR A 414 -3.14 -20.23 -9.98
N ALA A 415 -4.21 -20.83 -9.47
CA ALA A 415 -4.18 -22.23 -9.09
C ALA A 415 -3.75 -23.10 -10.27
N LYS A 416 -2.82 -24.02 -10.05
CA LYS A 416 -2.49 -25.04 -11.04
C LYS A 416 -3.68 -26.00 -11.17
N LYS A 417 -4.17 -26.17 -12.39
CA LYS A 417 -5.27 -27.10 -12.72
C LYS A 417 -4.81 -28.56 -12.60
#